data_917eb4eec0530976a8bcb557ce8fba1d
#
_entry.id   917eb4eec0530976a8bcb557ce8fba1d
#
_cell.length_a   1.000
_cell.length_b   1.000
_cell.length_c   1.000
_cell.angle_alpha   90.00
_cell.angle_beta   90.00
_cell.angle_gamma   90.00
#
_symmetry.space_group_name_H-M   'P 1'
#
loop_
_entity.id
_entity.type
_entity.pdbx_description
1 polymer ?
#
loop_
_entity_poly.entity_id
_entity_poly.type
_entity_poly.pdbx_seq_one_letter_code
_entity_poly.pdbx_strand_id
1 'polypeptide(L)'
;MKKYSEMSREELLGLKKDLEKQFEEIKAQGLALDMSRGKPGTDQLDLSMGMMDVLAGGAELKCETGVDCRNYGVPDGIPEAKRLLGAMSEVDPDHIIIYGNSSLNVMFDTVARSMTHGVMGNTPWCKLDKVKFLCPVPGYDRHFKITEFFGIEMINVPMTENGPDMDMVEKLVSEDEAIKGIWCVPKYSNPQGYTYSKETVERFARLKPAAPDFRIYWDNAYCIHHLYDDNQDFLVEILGECERAGN
;
A
#
# COMPACT_ATOMS: atom_id res chain seq x y z
N MET A 1 -7.47 -17.21 26.69
CA MET A 1 -6.48 -18.29 26.93
C MET A 1 -5.53 -17.81 28.03
N LYS A 2 -5.16 -18.65 29.02
CA LYS A 2 -4.20 -18.27 30.08
C LYS A 2 -2.83 -18.02 29.45
N LYS A 3 -2.14 -16.96 29.86
CA LYS A 3 -0.79 -16.68 29.35
C LYS A 3 0.19 -17.74 29.79
N TYR A 4 1.18 -18.09 28.97
CA TYR A 4 2.20 -19.10 29.33
C TYR A 4 2.95 -18.74 30.63
N SER A 5 3.18 -17.45 30.88
CA SER A 5 3.80 -16.92 32.10
C SER A 5 2.97 -17.15 33.38
N GLU A 6 1.68 -17.46 33.22
CA GLU A 6 0.73 -17.67 34.33
C GLU A 6 0.43 -19.15 34.56
N MET A 7 1.00 -20.05 33.72
CA MET A 7 0.79 -21.47 33.78
C MET A 7 1.80 -22.14 34.74
N SER A 8 1.35 -23.14 35.47
CA SER A 8 2.22 -24.00 36.23
C SER A 8 3.12 -24.86 35.32
N ARG A 9 4.19 -25.40 35.88
CA ARG A 9 5.07 -26.34 35.15
C ARG A 9 4.30 -27.55 34.61
N GLU A 10 3.35 -28.07 35.40
CA GLU A 10 2.54 -29.23 35.02
C GLU A 10 1.59 -28.89 33.85
N GLU A 11 0.92 -27.73 33.90
CA GLU A 11 0.08 -27.23 32.82
C GLU A 11 0.88 -27.04 31.53
N LEU A 12 2.10 -26.48 31.61
CA LEU A 12 2.98 -26.30 30.45
C LEU A 12 3.45 -27.63 29.86
N LEU A 13 3.75 -28.62 30.69
CA LEU A 13 4.14 -29.97 30.22
C LEU A 13 2.96 -30.70 29.56
N GLY A 14 1.76 -30.56 30.10
CA GLY A 14 0.54 -31.07 29.47
C GLY A 14 0.29 -30.43 28.10
N LEU A 15 0.32 -29.10 28.04
CA LEU A 15 0.15 -28.35 26.80
C LEU A 15 1.21 -28.71 25.76
N LYS A 16 2.49 -28.84 26.18
CA LYS A 16 3.57 -29.24 25.28
C LYS A 16 3.27 -30.61 24.63
N LYS A 17 2.86 -31.59 25.44
CA LYS A 17 2.52 -32.92 24.94
C LYS A 17 1.36 -32.90 23.93
N ASP A 18 0.33 -32.09 24.20
CA ASP A 18 -0.81 -31.94 23.30
C ASP A 18 -0.40 -31.28 21.97
N LEU A 19 0.43 -30.24 22.03
CA LEU A 19 0.95 -29.58 20.83
C LEU A 19 1.89 -30.47 20.02
N GLU A 20 2.74 -31.27 20.69
CA GLU A 20 3.60 -32.25 20.02
C GLU A 20 2.76 -33.30 19.27
N LYS A 21 1.67 -33.77 19.89
CA LYS A 21 0.74 -34.70 19.26
C LYS A 21 0.09 -34.08 18.03
N GLN A 22 -0.46 -32.86 18.14
CA GLN A 22 -1.08 -32.16 17.02
C GLN A 22 -0.07 -31.92 15.88
N PHE A 23 1.16 -31.56 16.21
CA PHE A 23 2.22 -31.37 15.23
C PHE A 23 2.51 -32.66 14.44
N GLU A 24 2.65 -33.79 15.12
CA GLU A 24 2.89 -35.08 14.46
C GLU A 24 1.67 -35.55 13.63
N GLU A 25 0.46 -35.28 14.06
CA GLU A 25 -0.77 -35.54 13.29
C GLU A 25 -0.83 -34.73 11.99
N ILE A 26 -0.46 -33.43 12.02
CA ILE A 26 -0.39 -32.57 10.83
C ILE A 26 0.75 -33.04 9.92
N LYS A 27 1.91 -33.33 10.48
CA LYS A 27 3.08 -33.82 9.74
C LYS A 27 2.80 -35.15 9.02
N ALA A 28 2.02 -36.04 9.65
CA ALA A 28 1.62 -37.32 9.05
C ALA A 28 0.71 -37.17 7.83
N GLN A 29 0.08 -36.00 7.64
CA GLN A 29 -0.73 -35.71 6.45
C GLN A 29 0.10 -35.52 5.19
N GLY A 30 1.42 -35.36 5.29
CA GLY A 30 2.31 -35.22 4.16
C GLY A 30 2.09 -33.96 3.32
N LEU A 31 1.57 -32.89 3.94
CA LEU A 31 1.26 -31.64 3.24
C LEU A 31 2.52 -31.00 2.66
N ALA A 32 2.49 -30.68 1.36
CA ALA A 32 3.53 -29.93 0.65
C ALA A 32 3.03 -28.51 0.37
N LEU A 33 2.98 -27.66 1.42
CA LEU A 33 2.48 -26.30 1.35
C LEU A 33 3.65 -25.32 1.17
N ASP A 34 3.55 -24.45 0.17
CA ASP A 34 4.48 -23.33 -0.01
C ASP A 34 3.87 -22.06 0.61
N MET A 35 4.44 -21.62 1.72
CA MET A 35 4.06 -20.40 2.43
C MET A 35 5.03 -19.23 2.18
N SER A 36 5.97 -19.37 1.24
CA SER A 36 6.99 -18.35 0.97
C SER A 36 6.41 -17.10 0.32
N ARG A 37 5.25 -17.21 -0.35
CA ARG A 37 4.54 -16.09 -0.98
C ARG A 37 3.03 -16.31 -0.94
N GLY A 38 2.27 -15.24 -0.64
CA GLY A 38 0.83 -15.20 -0.88
C GLY A 38 0.56 -15.11 -2.39
N LYS A 39 -0.06 -16.15 -2.96
CA LYS A 39 -0.51 -16.18 -4.35
C LYS A 39 -1.93 -16.71 -4.40
N PRO A 40 -2.80 -16.14 -5.27
CA PRO A 40 -4.12 -16.72 -5.50
C PRO A 40 -4.01 -18.17 -5.99
N GLY A 41 -4.88 -19.04 -5.51
CA GLY A 41 -5.04 -20.39 -6.05
C GLY A 41 -5.67 -20.37 -7.44
N THR A 42 -5.59 -21.48 -8.17
CA THR A 42 -6.15 -21.59 -9.53
C THR A 42 -7.65 -21.32 -9.55
N ASP A 43 -8.37 -21.81 -8.57
CA ASP A 43 -9.81 -21.62 -8.37
C ASP A 43 -10.18 -20.12 -8.19
N GLN A 44 -9.35 -19.36 -7.50
CA GLN A 44 -9.49 -17.90 -7.37
C GLN A 44 -9.21 -17.18 -8.70
N LEU A 45 -8.21 -17.60 -9.46
CA LEU A 45 -7.87 -17.02 -10.76
C LEU A 45 -8.96 -17.31 -11.80
N ASP A 46 -9.57 -18.50 -11.75
CA ASP A 46 -10.65 -18.90 -12.66
C ASP A 46 -11.90 -18.02 -12.54
N LEU A 47 -12.13 -17.38 -11.38
CA LEU A 47 -13.23 -16.42 -11.20
C LEU A 47 -13.21 -15.25 -12.18
N SER A 48 -12.03 -14.85 -12.63
CA SER A 48 -11.86 -13.73 -13.56
C SER A 48 -11.77 -14.13 -15.04
N MET A 49 -11.74 -15.44 -15.35
CA MET A 49 -11.53 -15.90 -16.73
C MET A 49 -12.61 -15.45 -17.71
N GLY A 50 -13.85 -15.25 -17.25
CA GLY A 50 -14.92 -14.70 -18.08
C GLY A 50 -14.61 -13.31 -18.67
N MET A 51 -13.68 -12.56 -18.10
CA MET A 51 -13.25 -11.27 -18.66
C MET A 51 -12.56 -11.42 -20.03
N MET A 52 -11.96 -12.57 -20.33
CA MET A 52 -11.29 -12.80 -21.60
C MET A 52 -12.26 -12.83 -22.79
N ASP A 53 -13.51 -13.21 -22.54
CA ASP A 53 -14.55 -13.33 -23.56
C ASP A 53 -15.30 -12.01 -23.80
N VAL A 54 -15.17 -11.02 -22.92
CA VAL A 54 -15.91 -9.75 -23.00
C VAL A 54 -15.57 -8.97 -24.27
N LEU A 55 -14.36 -9.12 -24.80
CA LEU A 55 -13.88 -8.44 -26.00
C LEU A 55 -14.09 -9.27 -27.28
N ALA A 56 -14.69 -10.46 -27.17
CA ALA A 56 -14.93 -11.34 -28.31
C ALA A 56 -16.26 -11.05 -29.00
N GLY A 57 -16.36 -11.41 -30.30
CA GLY A 57 -17.63 -11.63 -30.97
C GLY A 57 -18.58 -10.43 -31.14
N GLY A 58 -18.09 -9.22 -31.37
CA GLY A 58 -18.91 -8.05 -31.63
C GLY A 58 -19.14 -7.14 -30.42
N ALA A 59 -18.26 -7.23 -29.44
CA ALA A 59 -18.24 -6.30 -28.31
C ALA A 59 -18.11 -4.83 -28.77
N GLU A 60 -18.71 -3.91 -28.04
CA GLU A 60 -18.44 -2.47 -28.22
C GLU A 60 -17.01 -2.18 -27.75
N LEU A 61 -16.19 -1.68 -28.65
CA LEU A 61 -14.77 -1.42 -28.41
C LEU A 61 -14.46 0.09 -28.32
N LYS A 62 -15.49 0.92 -28.33
CA LYS A 62 -15.36 2.37 -28.16
C LYS A 62 -15.83 2.77 -26.77
N CYS A 63 -15.09 3.65 -26.14
CA CYS A 63 -15.53 4.29 -24.91
C CYS A 63 -16.64 5.33 -25.19
N GLU A 64 -17.27 5.85 -24.15
CA GLU A 64 -18.38 6.82 -24.26
C GLU A 64 -18.02 8.10 -25.03
N THR A 65 -16.73 8.48 -25.06
CA THR A 65 -16.23 9.61 -25.86
C THR A 65 -15.99 9.26 -27.32
N GLY A 66 -16.28 8.03 -27.75
CA GLY A 66 -16.11 7.54 -29.09
C GLY A 66 -14.71 7.11 -29.48
N VAL A 67 -13.76 7.13 -28.53
CA VAL A 67 -12.38 6.66 -28.75
C VAL A 67 -12.39 5.14 -28.87
N ASP A 68 -11.76 4.61 -29.91
CA ASP A 68 -11.54 3.17 -30.06
C ASP A 68 -10.43 2.70 -29.11
N CYS A 69 -10.82 1.87 -28.12
CA CYS A 69 -9.92 1.39 -27.07
C CYS A 69 -8.75 0.53 -27.56
N ARG A 70 -8.75 0.12 -28.84
CA ARG A 70 -7.63 -0.57 -29.49
C ARG A 70 -6.54 0.40 -29.96
N ASN A 71 -6.81 1.71 -29.90
CA ASN A 71 -5.88 2.74 -30.36
C ASN A 71 -5.26 3.49 -29.17
N TYR A 72 -4.25 4.28 -29.45
CA TYR A 72 -3.59 5.17 -28.47
C TYR A 72 -4.26 6.55 -28.44
N GLY A 73 -3.85 7.40 -27.48
CA GLY A 73 -4.28 8.82 -27.41
C GLY A 73 -5.07 9.20 -26.17
N VAL A 74 -5.25 8.26 -25.22
CA VAL A 74 -5.87 8.53 -23.90
C VAL A 74 -4.86 8.14 -22.81
N PRO A 75 -3.90 9.03 -22.51
CA PRO A 75 -2.75 8.68 -21.66
C PRO A 75 -3.08 8.46 -20.19
N ASP A 76 -4.21 8.96 -19.71
CA ASP A 76 -4.63 8.89 -18.31
C ASP A 76 -5.79 7.91 -18.05
N GLY A 77 -6.28 7.23 -19.11
CA GLY A 77 -7.35 6.25 -19.02
C GLY A 77 -8.70 6.75 -19.56
N ILE A 78 -9.56 5.80 -19.95
CA ILE A 78 -10.92 6.10 -20.44
C ILE A 78 -11.84 6.50 -19.27
N PRO A 79 -12.86 7.36 -19.51
CA PRO A 79 -13.73 7.88 -18.47
C PRO A 79 -14.42 6.79 -17.63
N GLU A 80 -14.88 5.72 -18.28
CA GLU A 80 -15.53 4.59 -17.61
C GLU A 80 -14.60 3.88 -16.60
N ALA A 81 -13.34 3.67 -16.98
CA ALA A 81 -12.36 3.06 -16.10
C ALA A 81 -11.98 4.00 -14.95
N LYS A 82 -11.85 5.31 -15.21
CA LYS A 82 -11.58 6.30 -14.16
C LYS A 82 -12.73 6.35 -13.14
N ARG A 83 -13.99 6.31 -13.58
CA ARG A 83 -15.15 6.27 -12.68
C ARG A 83 -15.20 4.98 -11.87
N LEU A 84 -14.91 3.83 -12.49
CA LEU A 84 -14.85 2.55 -11.77
C LEU A 84 -13.81 2.56 -10.66
N LEU A 85 -12.59 3.00 -10.98
CA LEU A 85 -11.49 3.05 -10.02
C LEU A 85 -11.72 4.17 -8.98
N GLY A 86 -12.35 5.28 -9.37
CA GLY A 86 -12.75 6.34 -8.46
C GLY A 86 -13.73 5.84 -7.41
N ALA A 87 -14.76 5.10 -7.83
CA ALA A 87 -15.71 4.48 -6.90
C ALA A 87 -15.06 3.44 -5.97
N MET A 88 -14.08 2.66 -6.46
CA MET A 88 -13.34 1.69 -5.66
C MET A 88 -12.45 2.35 -4.61
N SER A 89 -11.88 3.50 -4.92
CA SER A 89 -10.88 4.20 -4.09
C SER A 89 -11.47 5.38 -3.32
N GLU A 90 -12.76 5.68 -3.54
CA GLU A 90 -13.45 6.86 -2.98
C GLU A 90 -12.81 8.19 -3.40
N VAL A 91 -12.23 8.25 -4.61
CA VAL A 91 -11.51 9.38 -5.18
C VAL A 91 -12.28 9.93 -6.38
N ASP A 92 -12.26 11.26 -6.56
CA ASP A 92 -12.81 11.88 -7.76
C ASP A 92 -12.15 11.33 -9.02
N PRO A 93 -12.90 10.88 -10.04
CA PRO A 93 -12.35 10.38 -11.30
C PRO A 93 -11.36 11.32 -11.98
N ASP A 94 -11.50 12.64 -11.79
CA ASP A 94 -10.58 13.64 -12.37
C ASP A 94 -9.17 13.58 -11.74
N HIS A 95 -9.05 13.01 -10.54
CA HIS A 95 -7.78 12.78 -9.87
C HIS A 95 -7.13 11.41 -10.19
N ILE A 96 -7.74 10.64 -11.12
CA ILE A 96 -7.27 9.31 -11.45
C ILE A 96 -6.48 9.31 -12.75
N ILE A 97 -5.30 8.71 -12.67
CA ILE A 97 -4.46 8.38 -13.82
C ILE A 97 -4.24 6.87 -13.82
N ILE A 98 -4.70 6.20 -14.89
CA ILE A 98 -4.52 4.77 -15.07
C ILE A 98 -3.18 4.55 -15.76
N TYR A 99 -2.20 4.08 -14.99
CA TYR A 99 -0.83 3.94 -15.48
C TYR A 99 -0.47 2.50 -15.84
N GLY A 100 -0.81 1.54 -14.97
CA GLY A 100 -0.49 0.13 -15.16
C GLY A 100 -1.01 -0.71 -14.00
N ASN A 101 -0.56 -1.95 -13.93
CA ASN A 101 -1.05 -2.95 -12.95
C ASN A 101 -0.08 -3.22 -11.80
N SER A 102 0.96 -2.41 -11.63
CA SER A 102 1.96 -2.60 -10.57
C SER A 102 2.25 -1.29 -9.84
N SER A 103 1.83 -1.20 -8.58
CA SER A 103 2.12 -0.04 -7.71
C SER A 103 3.63 0.20 -7.57
N LEU A 104 4.44 -0.87 -7.49
CA LEU A 104 5.90 -0.73 -7.41
C LEU A 104 6.50 -0.03 -8.63
N ASN A 105 6.00 -0.30 -9.84
CA ASN A 105 6.46 0.38 -11.04
C ASN A 105 6.09 1.86 -11.03
N VAL A 106 4.85 2.18 -10.60
CA VAL A 106 4.38 3.57 -10.44
C VAL A 106 5.24 4.32 -9.44
N MET A 107 5.51 3.72 -8.28
CA MET A 107 6.31 4.32 -7.22
C MET A 107 7.77 4.50 -7.64
N PHE A 108 8.36 3.49 -8.30
CA PHE A 108 9.71 3.61 -8.84
C PHE A 108 9.79 4.75 -9.86
N ASP A 109 8.87 4.82 -10.83
CA ASP A 109 8.84 5.87 -11.85
C ASP A 109 8.65 7.26 -11.21
N THR A 110 7.78 7.37 -10.21
CA THR A 110 7.55 8.64 -9.49
C THR A 110 8.81 9.12 -8.76
N VAL A 111 9.53 8.23 -8.07
CA VAL A 111 10.82 8.55 -7.43
C VAL A 111 11.86 8.88 -8.48
N ALA A 112 11.96 8.12 -9.57
CA ALA A 112 12.89 8.37 -10.67
C ALA A 112 12.69 9.77 -11.30
N ARG A 113 11.43 10.16 -11.51
CA ARG A 113 11.08 11.51 -12.01
C ARG A 113 11.44 12.58 -10.99
N SER A 114 11.20 12.35 -9.72
CA SER A 114 11.59 13.28 -8.66
C SER A 114 13.10 13.45 -8.60
N MET A 115 13.87 12.36 -8.77
CA MET A 115 15.33 12.39 -8.85
C MET A 115 15.82 13.19 -10.04
N THR A 116 15.19 13.08 -11.20
CA THR A 116 15.70 13.62 -12.47
C THR A 116 15.13 14.99 -12.83
N HIS A 117 13.86 15.24 -12.50
CA HIS A 117 13.14 16.47 -12.91
C HIS A 117 12.67 17.32 -11.73
N GLY A 118 12.73 16.80 -10.50
CA GLY A 118 12.16 17.45 -9.33
C GLY A 118 10.64 17.31 -9.25
N VAL A 119 10.04 17.89 -8.22
CA VAL A 119 8.60 17.83 -7.94
C VAL A 119 8.06 19.25 -7.95
N MET A 120 7.03 19.51 -8.77
CA MET A 120 6.35 20.82 -8.87
C MET A 120 7.30 22.02 -9.02
N GLY A 121 8.30 21.88 -9.88
CA GLY A 121 9.29 22.94 -10.15
C GLY A 121 10.41 23.08 -9.14
N ASN A 122 10.44 22.25 -8.12
CA ASN A 122 11.55 22.20 -7.17
C ASN A 122 12.79 21.54 -7.78
N THR A 123 13.94 21.73 -7.14
CA THR A 123 15.22 21.15 -7.55
C THR A 123 15.12 19.62 -7.67
N PRO A 124 15.60 19.03 -8.78
CA PRO A 124 15.73 17.57 -8.90
C PRO A 124 16.50 16.97 -7.71
N TRP A 125 15.97 15.89 -7.14
CA TRP A 125 16.55 15.32 -5.92
C TRP A 125 17.99 14.84 -6.11
N CYS A 126 18.38 14.41 -7.31
CA CYS A 126 19.78 14.05 -7.61
C CYS A 126 20.77 15.21 -7.52
N LYS A 127 20.30 16.46 -7.46
CA LYS A 127 21.13 17.67 -7.31
C LYS A 127 21.18 18.18 -5.87
N LEU A 128 20.47 17.53 -4.96
CA LEU A 128 20.50 17.85 -3.53
C LEU A 128 21.64 17.09 -2.86
N ASP A 129 22.24 17.70 -1.84
CA ASP A 129 23.31 17.04 -1.07
C ASP A 129 22.82 15.79 -0.37
N LYS A 130 21.54 15.78 0.04
CA LYS A 130 20.94 14.68 0.78
C LYS A 130 19.45 14.59 0.53
N VAL A 131 18.98 13.36 0.38
CA VAL A 131 17.54 13.00 0.32
C VAL A 131 17.28 11.91 1.33
N LYS A 132 16.19 12.03 2.08
CA LYS A 132 15.75 11.09 3.10
C LYS A 132 14.30 10.69 2.90
N PHE A 133 13.99 9.47 3.31
CA PHE A 133 12.62 8.94 3.37
C PHE A 133 12.32 8.37 4.73
N LEU A 134 11.10 8.59 5.19
CA LEU A 134 10.56 7.90 6.35
C LEU A 134 10.07 6.51 5.93
N CYS A 135 10.49 5.52 6.69
CA CYS A 135 10.21 4.11 6.44
C CYS A 135 9.54 3.51 7.68
N PRO A 136 8.20 3.45 7.73
CA PRO A 136 7.48 2.76 8.79
C PRO A 136 7.86 1.29 8.84
N VAL A 137 8.27 0.81 10.03
CA VAL A 137 8.77 -0.57 10.23
C VAL A 137 8.04 -1.25 11.40
N PRO A 138 7.68 -2.54 11.23
CA PRO A 138 7.79 -3.38 10.04
C PRO A 138 6.99 -2.82 8.87
N GLY A 139 7.50 -2.97 7.63
CA GLY A 139 6.87 -2.42 6.43
C GLY A 139 7.17 -3.26 5.18
N TYR A 140 6.68 -2.81 4.02
CA TYR A 140 6.87 -3.54 2.79
C TYR A 140 8.28 -3.31 2.22
N ASP A 141 9.10 -4.35 2.25
CA ASP A 141 10.52 -4.32 1.91
C ASP A 141 10.81 -3.84 0.47
N ARG A 142 9.85 -3.99 -0.46
CA ARG A 142 10.00 -3.55 -1.84
C ARG A 142 10.03 -2.03 -1.98
N HIS A 143 9.29 -1.32 -1.14
CA HIS A 143 9.38 0.15 -1.06
C HIS A 143 10.79 0.57 -0.61
N PHE A 144 11.32 -0.09 0.41
CA PHE A 144 12.66 0.21 0.92
C PHE A 144 13.75 -0.09 -0.13
N LYS A 145 13.52 -1.09 -0.98
CA LYS A 145 14.41 -1.39 -2.10
C LYS A 145 14.46 -0.28 -3.15
N ILE A 146 13.34 0.43 -3.39
CA ILE A 146 13.33 1.61 -4.26
C ILE A 146 14.19 2.72 -3.65
N THR A 147 14.04 3.00 -2.37
CA THR A 147 14.84 3.99 -1.64
C THR A 147 16.33 3.66 -1.69
N GLU A 148 16.68 2.42 -1.39
CA GLU A 148 18.07 1.93 -1.46
C GLU A 148 18.66 2.08 -2.86
N PHE A 149 17.89 1.73 -3.90
CA PHE A 149 18.33 1.81 -5.30
C PHE A 149 18.76 3.22 -5.70
N PHE A 150 18.03 4.24 -5.24
CA PHE A 150 18.35 5.64 -5.52
C PHE A 150 19.34 6.27 -4.52
N GLY A 151 19.87 5.52 -3.57
CA GLY A 151 20.80 6.03 -2.55
C GLY A 151 20.13 6.99 -1.56
N ILE A 152 18.83 6.93 -1.40
CA ILE A 152 18.06 7.75 -0.46
C ILE A 152 18.25 7.21 0.96
N GLU A 153 18.58 8.07 1.91
CA GLU A 153 18.71 7.68 3.33
C GLU A 153 17.35 7.30 3.91
N MET A 154 17.29 6.15 4.57
CA MET A 154 16.07 5.63 5.20
C MET A 154 16.06 5.92 6.70
N ILE A 155 15.00 6.53 7.18
CA ILE A 155 14.76 6.76 8.61
C ILE A 155 13.61 5.84 9.04
N ASN A 156 13.92 4.92 9.95
CA ASN A 156 12.91 4.01 10.48
C ASN A 156 11.94 4.75 11.40
N VAL A 157 10.65 4.53 11.20
CA VAL A 157 9.56 5.01 12.06
C VAL A 157 8.82 3.80 12.63
N PRO A 158 8.63 3.70 13.97
CA PRO A 158 7.89 2.57 14.54
C PRO A 158 6.44 2.52 14.02
N MET A 159 5.95 1.31 13.73
CA MET A 159 4.54 1.05 13.46
C MET A 159 3.79 0.73 14.74
N THR A 160 2.57 1.25 14.86
CA THR A 160 1.57 0.92 15.88
C THR A 160 0.36 0.25 15.23
N GLU A 161 -0.58 -0.23 16.01
CA GLU A 161 -1.85 -0.80 15.52
C GLU A 161 -2.72 0.23 14.77
N ASN A 162 -2.47 1.52 14.96
CA ASN A 162 -3.20 2.63 14.34
C ASN A 162 -2.47 3.25 13.14
N GLY A 163 -1.29 2.76 12.79
CA GLY A 163 -0.41 3.32 11.76
C GLY A 163 0.97 3.66 12.32
N PRO A 164 1.80 4.44 11.60
CA PRO A 164 3.12 4.85 12.09
C PRO A 164 3.01 5.78 13.31
N ASP A 165 4.10 5.86 14.08
CA ASP A 165 4.25 6.84 15.16
C ASP A 165 4.20 8.26 14.58
N MET A 166 3.00 8.86 14.64
CA MET A 166 2.75 10.17 14.05
C MET A 166 3.45 11.31 14.80
N ASP A 167 3.74 11.17 16.08
CA ASP A 167 4.51 12.20 16.82
C ASP A 167 5.92 12.29 16.27
N MET A 168 6.52 11.14 15.97
CA MET A 168 7.83 11.07 15.33
C MET A 168 7.76 11.57 13.88
N VAL A 169 6.75 11.18 13.09
CA VAL A 169 6.57 11.63 11.69
C VAL A 169 6.46 13.15 11.64
N GLU A 170 5.53 13.75 12.38
CA GLU A 170 5.28 15.20 12.38
C GLU A 170 6.54 15.99 12.77
N LYS A 171 7.22 15.53 13.80
CA LYS A 171 8.47 16.17 14.25
C LYS A 171 9.52 16.14 13.14
N LEU A 172 9.81 14.95 12.61
CA LEU A 172 10.88 14.78 11.62
C LEU A 172 10.62 15.57 10.34
N VAL A 173 9.39 15.51 9.78
CA VAL A 173 9.07 16.21 8.53
C VAL A 173 9.04 17.73 8.69
N SER A 174 8.73 18.24 9.89
CA SER A 174 8.70 19.69 10.14
C SER A 174 10.09 20.28 10.41
N GLU A 175 11.07 19.48 10.82
CA GLU A 175 12.40 19.93 11.23
C GLU A 175 13.46 19.69 10.14
N ASP A 176 13.26 18.78 9.18
CA ASP A 176 14.28 18.35 8.23
C ASP A 176 13.79 18.44 6.77
N GLU A 177 14.25 19.46 6.04
CA GLU A 177 13.93 19.67 4.63
C GLU A 177 14.52 18.61 3.68
N ALA A 178 15.46 17.78 4.14
CA ALA A 178 15.99 16.67 3.36
C ALA A 178 15.01 15.48 3.29
N ILE A 179 14.00 15.44 4.14
CA ILE A 179 12.96 14.40 4.13
C ILE A 179 11.96 14.72 3.01
N LYS A 180 11.99 13.90 1.96
CA LYS A 180 11.20 14.10 0.74
C LYS A 180 9.99 13.19 0.62
N GLY A 181 9.90 12.16 1.43
CA GLY A 181 8.78 11.23 1.36
C GLY A 181 8.65 10.27 2.52
N ILE A 182 7.49 9.62 2.55
CA ILE A 182 7.15 8.54 3.47
C ILE A 182 6.43 7.43 2.72
N TRP A 183 6.79 6.17 3.01
CA TRP A 183 6.09 5.00 2.50
C TRP A 183 4.93 4.61 3.42
N CYS A 184 3.74 4.41 2.86
CA CYS A 184 2.57 3.98 3.60
C CYS A 184 1.87 2.80 2.90
N VAL A 185 1.50 1.77 3.67
CA VAL A 185 0.56 0.72 3.27
C VAL A 185 -0.61 0.81 4.26
N PRO A 186 -1.63 1.65 3.98
CA PRO A 186 -2.52 2.15 5.02
C PRO A 186 -3.64 1.18 5.41
N LYS A 187 -3.96 0.20 4.58
CA LYS A 187 -5.02 -0.77 4.84
C LYS A 187 -4.47 -2.17 4.75
N TYR A 188 -4.77 -3.00 5.76
CA TYR A 188 -4.25 -4.38 5.86
C TYR A 188 -2.75 -4.44 5.60
N SER A 189 -1.99 -3.59 6.28
CA SER A 189 -0.57 -3.33 6.03
C SER A 189 0.28 -4.61 5.96
N ASN A 190 1.22 -4.65 5.04
CA ASN A 190 2.17 -5.74 4.93
C ASN A 190 3.45 -5.41 5.73
N PRO A 191 3.86 -6.21 6.76
CA PRO A 191 3.37 -7.56 7.07
C PRO A 191 2.32 -7.66 8.20
N GLN A 192 1.94 -6.57 8.87
CA GLN A 192 1.25 -6.61 10.16
C GLN A 192 -0.28 -6.74 10.04
N GLY A 193 -0.87 -6.41 8.90
CA GLY A 193 -2.32 -6.43 8.70
C GLY A 193 -3.07 -5.26 9.34
N TYR A 194 -2.37 -4.21 9.79
CA TYR A 194 -3.00 -3.04 10.42
C TYR A 194 -3.66 -2.12 9.40
N THR A 195 -4.75 -1.49 9.79
CA THR A 195 -5.39 -0.41 9.03
C THR A 195 -5.22 0.89 9.79
N TYR A 196 -4.77 1.95 9.11
CA TYR A 196 -4.54 3.25 9.75
C TYR A 196 -5.85 3.82 10.29
N SER A 197 -5.80 4.35 11.50
CA SER A 197 -6.95 4.97 12.13
C SER A 197 -7.32 6.28 11.42
N LYS A 198 -8.58 6.71 11.57
CA LYS A 198 -9.04 8.02 11.10
C LYS A 198 -8.14 9.16 11.61
N GLU A 199 -7.77 9.12 12.89
CA GLU A 199 -6.88 10.13 13.49
C GLU A 199 -5.52 10.16 12.79
N THR A 200 -4.93 9.00 12.49
CA THR A 200 -3.67 8.90 11.75
C THR A 200 -3.78 9.54 10.37
N VAL A 201 -4.84 9.24 9.61
CA VAL A 201 -5.05 9.83 8.28
C VAL A 201 -5.23 11.34 8.37
N GLU A 202 -6.03 11.84 9.32
CA GLU A 202 -6.20 13.28 9.54
C GLU A 202 -4.89 13.98 9.95
N ARG A 203 -4.02 13.32 10.72
CA ARG A 203 -2.69 13.84 11.06
C ARG A 203 -1.79 13.90 9.82
N PHE A 204 -1.79 12.86 8.97
CA PHE A 204 -1.09 12.91 7.69
C PHE A 204 -1.55 14.09 6.83
N ALA A 205 -2.86 14.30 6.72
CA ALA A 205 -3.43 15.39 5.93
C ALA A 205 -3.02 16.80 6.42
N ARG A 206 -2.74 16.92 7.73
CA ARG A 206 -2.36 18.21 8.35
C ARG A 206 -0.86 18.39 8.51
N LEU A 207 -0.02 17.49 7.97
CA LEU A 207 1.43 17.62 8.04
C LEU A 207 1.90 18.99 7.56
N LYS A 208 2.95 19.50 8.18
CA LYS A 208 3.61 20.76 7.81
C LYS A 208 5.09 20.48 7.49
N PRO A 209 5.36 19.86 6.33
CA PRO A 209 6.72 19.53 5.96
C PRO A 209 7.59 20.77 5.76
N ALA A 210 8.84 20.71 6.24
CA ALA A 210 9.86 21.72 5.92
C ALA A 210 10.20 21.68 4.41
N ALA A 211 10.14 20.50 3.78
CA ALA A 211 10.34 20.32 2.36
C ALA A 211 9.07 20.62 1.55
N PRO A 212 9.06 21.62 0.64
CA PRO A 212 7.88 21.94 -0.18
C PRO A 212 7.53 20.85 -1.20
N ASP A 213 8.47 19.98 -1.47
CA ASP A 213 8.38 18.84 -2.37
C ASP A 213 8.23 17.49 -1.67
N PHE A 214 7.88 17.49 -0.37
CA PHE A 214 7.53 16.28 0.37
C PHE A 214 6.31 15.57 -0.22
N ARG A 215 6.33 14.21 -0.26
CA ARG A 215 5.23 13.39 -0.78
C ARG A 215 4.92 12.22 0.12
N ILE A 216 3.63 11.93 0.27
CA ILE A 216 3.11 10.73 0.91
C ILE A 216 2.88 9.69 -0.20
N TYR A 217 3.62 8.58 -0.15
CA TYR A 217 3.43 7.44 -1.04
C TYR A 217 2.45 6.47 -0.39
N TRP A 218 1.19 6.55 -0.82
CA TRP A 218 0.04 5.89 -0.20
C TRP A 218 -0.36 4.66 -1.00
N ASP A 219 0.31 3.51 -0.71
CA ASP A 219 0.06 2.24 -1.40
C ASP A 219 -1.17 1.54 -0.80
N ASN A 220 -2.35 1.88 -1.30
CA ASN A 220 -3.62 1.28 -0.88
C ASN A 220 -3.92 0.00 -1.70
N ALA A 221 -2.93 -0.89 -1.82
CA ALA A 221 -3.01 -2.13 -2.60
C ALA A 221 -4.15 -3.06 -2.16
N TYR A 222 -4.58 -2.95 -0.91
CA TYR A 222 -5.58 -3.84 -0.33
C TYR A 222 -6.94 -3.17 -0.10
N CYS A 223 -7.25 -2.10 -0.82
CA CYS A 223 -8.46 -1.30 -0.61
C CYS A 223 -9.77 -2.12 -0.63
N ILE A 224 -9.83 -3.18 -1.44
CA ILE A 224 -11.00 -4.07 -1.58
C ILE A 224 -10.73 -5.51 -1.18
N HIS A 225 -9.56 -5.83 -0.59
CA HIS A 225 -9.17 -7.19 -0.25
C HIS A 225 -9.54 -7.55 1.20
N HIS A 226 -10.83 -7.45 1.50
CA HIS A 226 -11.34 -7.78 2.84
C HIS A 226 -11.19 -9.29 3.13
N LEU A 227 -10.81 -9.62 4.37
CA LEU A 227 -10.72 -11.01 4.82
C LEU A 227 -12.09 -11.58 5.21
N TYR A 228 -13.00 -10.71 5.64
CA TYR A 228 -14.35 -11.07 6.10
C TYR A 228 -15.37 -10.12 5.50
N ASP A 229 -16.47 -10.65 4.99
CA ASP A 229 -17.54 -9.86 4.37
C ASP A 229 -18.31 -9.02 5.39
N ASP A 230 -18.42 -9.52 6.62
CA ASP A 230 -19.16 -8.92 7.73
C ASP A 230 -18.30 -8.11 8.71
N ASN A 231 -16.99 -8.08 8.50
CA ASN A 231 -16.04 -7.35 9.34
C ASN A 231 -14.93 -6.72 8.49
N GLN A 232 -15.30 -5.70 7.73
CA GLN A 232 -14.38 -4.97 6.86
C GLN A 232 -13.82 -3.75 7.58
N ASP A 233 -12.49 -3.56 7.47
CA ASP A 233 -11.89 -2.33 7.95
C ASP A 233 -12.26 -1.15 7.08
N PHE A 234 -12.50 0.00 7.71
CA PHE A 234 -12.71 1.27 7.03
C PHE A 234 -11.43 2.10 7.09
N LEU A 235 -10.99 2.59 5.92
CA LEU A 235 -9.89 3.54 5.80
C LEU A 235 -10.43 4.86 5.24
N VAL A 236 -10.15 5.96 5.92
CA VAL A 236 -10.49 7.30 5.42
C VAL A 236 -9.66 7.60 4.16
N GLU A 237 -10.29 8.19 3.14
CA GLU A 237 -9.63 8.57 1.91
C GLU A 237 -8.73 9.81 2.16
N ILE A 238 -7.44 9.67 1.85
CA ILE A 238 -6.39 10.64 2.22
C ILE A 238 -6.39 11.91 1.36
N LEU A 239 -6.69 11.81 0.07
CA LEU A 239 -6.60 12.95 -0.86
C LEU A 239 -7.60 14.04 -0.48
N GLY A 240 -8.85 13.68 -0.26
CA GLY A 240 -9.88 14.61 0.19
C GLY A 240 -9.61 15.18 1.58
N GLU A 241 -8.96 14.42 2.48
CA GLU A 241 -8.51 14.97 3.77
C GLU A 241 -7.38 16.01 3.58
N CYS A 242 -6.43 15.76 2.68
CA CYS A 242 -5.38 16.71 2.35
C CYS A 242 -5.99 18.00 1.75
N GLU A 243 -6.90 17.89 0.80
CA GLU A 243 -7.59 19.04 0.20
C GLU A 243 -8.36 19.87 1.26
N ARG A 244 -9.08 19.20 2.17
CA ARG A 244 -9.76 19.88 3.29
C ARG A 244 -8.78 20.57 4.25
N ALA A 245 -7.60 20.06 4.40
CA ALA A 245 -6.54 20.64 5.22
C ALA A 245 -5.76 21.76 4.50
N GLY A 246 -5.94 21.92 3.20
CA GLY A 246 -5.25 22.90 2.37
C GLY A 246 -3.83 22.47 1.95
N ASN A 247 -3.63 21.16 1.83
CA ASN A 247 -2.37 20.55 1.42
C ASN A 247 -2.53 19.85 0.06
#